data_c3c3f0bd525a6535bf4f5d96b6d3a00d
#
_entry.id   c3c3f0bd525a6535bf4f5d96b6d3a00d
#
_cell.length_a   1.000
_cell.length_b   1.000
_cell.length_c   1.000
_cell.angle_alpha   90.00
_cell.angle_beta   90.00
_cell.angle_gamma   90.00
#
_symmetry.space_group_name_H-M   'P 1'
#
loop_
_entity.id
_entity.type
_entity.pdbx_description
1 polymer ?
#
loop_
_entity_poly.entity_id
_entity_poly.type
_entity_poly.pdbx_seq_one_letter_code
_entity_poly.pdbx_strand_id
1 'polypeptide(L)'
;MSRLSSALLFALLAAASTVPVLADPAGLAPVQITEWKAVYGTVEARDRIPARARLGGTLVELSVSEGDVVVAGQSLAKIVDDKLDFQLAALAAQKLSLAAQLANAKGDLQRGEGLLKSGVTTVQRVDALRTQVEVLNGQIAALNAQAEVIAQQAKEGVVLAPVAGRV
;
A
#
# COMPACT_ATOMS: atom_id res chain seq x y z
N MET A 1 -95.90 63.57 47.19
CA MET A 1 -94.67 63.94 46.47
C MET A 1 -93.53 62.99 46.85
N SER A 2 -93.62 61.65 46.53
CA SER A 2 -92.58 60.67 46.92
C SER A 2 -92.45 59.42 46.00
N ARG A 3 -92.83 59.53 44.74
CA ARG A 3 -92.73 58.41 43.78
C ARG A 3 -91.79 58.65 42.58
N LEU A 4 -91.23 59.85 42.41
CA LEU A 4 -90.33 60.19 41.34
C LEU A 4 -88.83 59.97 41.68
N SER A 5 -88.48 59.93 42.96
CA SER A 5 -87.03 59.71 43.36
C SER A 5 -86.53 58.26 43.27
N SER A 6 -87.47 57.26 43.38
CA SER A 6 -87.09 55.84 43.34
C SER A 6 -86.81 55.33 41.92
N ALA A 7 -87.43 55.95 40.89
CA ALA A 7 -87.23 55.54 39.50
C ALA A 7 -85.88 56.00 38.93
N LEU A 8 -85.35 57.15 39.40
CA LEU A 8 -84.06 57.69 38.94
C LEU A 8 -82.86 56.94 39.54
N LEU A 9 -83.01 56.34 40.73
CA LEU A 9 -81.94 55.58 41.39
C LEU A 9 -81.76 54.17 40.77
N PHE A 10 -82.85 53.59 40.25
CA PHE A 10 -82.78 52.27 39.58
C PHE A 10 -82.26 52.36 38.16
N ALA A 11 -82.46 53.49 37.46
CA ALA A 11 -81.92 53.68 36.10
C ALA A 11 -80.41 53.94 36.11
N LEU A 12 -79.79 54.43 37.17
CA LEU A 12 -78.37 54.71 37.28
C LEU A 12 -77.56 53.46 37.63
N LEU A 13 -78.18 52.39 38.16
CA LEU A 13 -77.52 51.15 38.55
C LEU A 13 -77.45 50.13 37.39
N ALA A 14 -78.18 50.30 36.31
CA ALA A 14 -78.21 49.40 35.15
C ALA A 14 -77.22 49.76 34.05
N ALA A 15 -76.56 50.91 34.17
CA ALA A 15 -75.57 51.37 33.15
C ALA A 15 -74.10 51.02 33.43
N ALA A 16 -73.84 50.26 34.51
CA ALA A 16 -72.42 50.07 34.98
C ALA A 16 -71.80 48.68 34.75
N SER A 17 -72.31 47.87 33.79
CA SER A 17 -71.77 46.51 33.67
C SER A 17 -71.68 45.94 32.25
N THR A 18 -71.10 46.68 31.34
CA THR A 18 -70.55 46.06 30.11
C THR A 18 -69.16 46.61 29.83
N VAL A 19 -68.19 46.15 30.62
CA VAL A 19 -66.79 46.25 30.22
C VAL A 19 -66.55 45.12 29.25
N PRO A 20 -66.26 45.36 27.97
CA PRO A 20 -65.86 44.31 27.08
C PRO A 20 -64.53 43.77 27.59
N VAL A 21 -64.49 42.55 28.04
CA VAL A 21 -63.21 41.77 28.23
C VAL A 21 -62.68 41.54 26.84
N LEU A 22 -61.76 42.37 26.41
CA LEU A 22 -60.90 42.10 25.28
C LEU A 22 -60.02 40.92 25.71
N ALA A 23 -60.45 39.70 25.37
CA ALA A 23 -59.57 38.55 25.42
C ALA A 23 -58.43 38.77 24.36
N ASP A 24 -57.28 39.10 24.81
CA ASP A 24 -56.10 39.16 23.96
C ASP A 24 -55.84 37.73 23.38
N PRO A 25 -55.95 37.53 22.07
CA PRO A 25 -55.69 36.21 21.51
C PRO A 25 -54.21 35.85 21.78
N ALA A 26 -54.04 34.91 22.71
CA ALA A 26 -52.69 34.37 22.96
C ALA A 26 -52.12 33.86 21.65
N GLY A 27 -51.22 34.64 21.04
CA GLY A 27 -50.54 34.27 19.84
C GLY A 27 -49.67 33.04 20.11
N LEU A 28 -50.01 31.90 19.52
CA LEU A 28 -49.15 30.71 19.53
C LEU A 28 -47.92 30.99 18.68
N ALA A 29 -46.80 31.29 19.31
CA ALA A 29 -45.50 31.39 18.63
C ALA A 29 -44.86 30.01 18.54
N PRO A 30 -44.37 29.60 17.37
CA PRO A 30 -43.62 28.35 17.27
C PRO A 30 -42.30 28.45 18.07
N VAL A 31 -42.13 27.55 19.03
CA VAL A 31 -40.88 27.42 19.79
C VAL A 31 -40.09 26.30 19.15
N GLN A 32 -38.87 26.62 18.70
CA GLN A 32 -37.94 25.60 18.25
C GLN A 32 -37.37 24.86 19.47
N ILE A 33 -37.75 23.60 19.59
CA ILE A 33 -37.17 22.71 20.60
C ILE A 33 -36.10 21.85 19.92
N THR A 34 -34.86 21.98 20.37
CA THR A 34 -33.77 21.11 19.91
C THR A 34 -33.90 19.79 20.65
N GLU A 35 -34.29 18.76 19.92
CA GLU A 35 -34.34 17.39 20.43
C GLU A 35 -33.05 16.67 20.08
N TRP A 36 -32.28 16.23 21.09
CA TRP A 36 -31.09 15.42 20.93
C TRP A 36 -31.45 13.94 20.95
N LYS A 37 -31.19 13.24 19.83
CA LYS A 37 -31.38 11.80 19.76
C LYS A 37 -30.00 11.14 19.75
N ALA A 38 -29.77 10.24 20.70
CA ALA A 38 -28.59 9.38 20.66
C ALA A 38 -28.78 8.35 19.54
N VAL A 39 -27.86 8.36 18.58
CA VAL A 39 -27.82 7.39 17.47
C VAL A 39 -26.57 6.55 17.64
N TYR A 40 -26.74 5.25 17.67
CA TYR A 40 -25.63 4.31 17.68
C TYR A 40 -25.29 3.93 16.24
N GLY A 41 -24.00 3.89 15.92
CA GLY A 41 -23.49 3.48 14.63
C GLY A 41 -22.17 2.76 14.78
N THR A 42 -21.88 1.84 13.88
CA THR A 42 -20.57 1.20 13.76
C THR A 42 -19.77 1.94 12.71
N VAL A 43 -18.55 2.35 13.07
CA VAL A 43 -17.61 2.94 12.11
C VAL A 43 -16.85 1.80 11.43
N GLU A 44 -17.04 1.66 10.14
CA GLU A 44 -16.33 0.69 9.32
C GLU A 44 -15.44 1.39 8.29
N ALA A 45 -14.35 0.73 7.91
CA ALA A 45 -13.53 1.23 6.82
C ALA A 45 -14.33 1.21 5.50
N ARG A 46 -14.31 2.34 4.78
CA ARG A 46 -14.96 2.47 3.47
C ARG A 46 -14.41 1.46 2.47
N ASP A 47 -13.09 1.32 2.44
CA ASP A 47 -12.38 0.43 1.53
C ASP A 47 -11.40 -0.43 2.32
N ARG A 48 -11.41 -1.74 2.09
CA ARG A 48 -10.45 -2.69 2.65
C ARG A 48 -9.60 -3.25 1.51
N ILE A 49 -8.35 -2.81 1.43
CA ILE A 49 -7.42 -3.20 0.38
C ILE A 49 -6.36 -4.11 0.98
N PRO A 50 -6.35 -5.41 0.66
CA PRO A 50 -5.38 -6.33 1.23
C PRO A 50 -3.99 -6.08 0.63
N ALA A 51 -2.98 -5.89 1.48
CA ALA A 51 -1.59 -6.01 1.11
C ALA A 51 -1.25 -7.50 0.99
N ARG A 52 -0.74 -7.92 -0.18
CA ARG A 52 -0.43 -9.32 -0.46
C ARG A 52 1.04 -9.50 -0.78
N ALA A 53 1.63 -10.54 -0.21
CA ALA A 53 2.93 -11.02 -0.64
C ALA A 53 2.84 -11.62 -2.05
N ARG A 54 3.87 -11.44 -2.85
CA ARG A 54 4.04 -12.09 -4.15
C ARG A 54 4.91 -13.33 -4.06
N LEU A 55 5.61 -13.50 -2.94
CA LEU A 55 6.47 -14.63 -2.62
C LEU A 55 5.83 -15.45 -1.49
N GLY A 56 5.87 -16.77 -1.60
CA GLY A 56 5.57 -17.70 -0.51
C GLY A 56 6.83 -17.97 0.30
N GLY A 57 6.70 -18.03 1.64
CA GLY A 57 7.85 -18.26 2.50
C GLY A 57 7.54 -17.99 3.96
N THR A 58 8.56 -17.73 4.77
CA THR A 58 8.46 -17.42 6.18
C THR A 58 8.43 -15.92 6.41
N LEU A 59 7.45 -15.43 7.17
CA LEU A 59 7.41 -14.04 7.62
C LEU A 59 8.51 -13.84 8.67
N VAL A 60 9.53 -13.06 8.33
CA VAL A 60 10.68 -12.79 9.23
C VAL A 60 10.59 -11.44 9.92
N GLU A 61 9.85 -10.50 9.34
CA GLU A 61 9.68 -9.16 9.88
C GLU A 61 8.28 -8.64 9.60
N LEU A 62 7.67 -8.06 10.63
CA LEU A 62 6.42 -7.30 10.52
C LEU A 62 6.67 -5.92 11.11
N SER A 63 6.64 -4.90 10.26
CA SER A 63 7.04 -3.52 10.63
C SER A 63 5.86 -2.65 11.03
N VAL A 64 4.64 -3.21 11.09
CA VAL A 64 3.41 -2.45 11.38
C VAL A 64 2.52 -3.20 12.37
N SER A 65 1.72 -2.44 13.09
CA SER A 65 0.71 -2.93 14.04
C SER A 65 -0.67 -2.42 13.64
N GLU A 66 -1.71 -3.04 14.20
CA GLU A 66 -3.08 -2.57 14.01
C GLU A 66 -3.23 -1.12 14.50
N GLY A 67 -3.81 -0.28 13.67
CA GLY A 67 -4.00 1.14 13.94
C GLY A 67 -2.90 2.06 13.39
N ASP A 68 -1.79 1.54 12.89
CA ASP A 68 -0.72 2.34 12.32
C ASP A 68 -1.13 3.02 11.01
N VAL A 69 -0.62 4.23 10.81
CA VAL A 69 -0.80 4.98 9.57
C VAL A 69 0.35 4.66 8.62
N VAL A 70 0.02 4.24 7.41
CA VAL A 70 1.00 3.88 6.39
C VAL A 70 0.81 4.70 5.12
N VAL A 71 1.90 4.89 4.38
CA VAL A 71 1.88 5.54 3.06
C VAL A 71 2.02 4.51 1.95
N ALA A 72 1.52 4.84 0.76
CA ALA A 72 1.65 3.95 -0.40
C ALA A 72 3.12 3.62 -0.68
N GLY A 73 3.43 2.33 -0.91
CA GLY A 73 4.79 1.84 -1.13
C GLY A 73 5.62 1.63 0.14
N GLN A 74 5.10 1.89 1.32
CA GLN A 74 5.78 1.60 2.58
C GLN A 74 5.90 0.08 2.79
N SER A 75 7.07 -0.39 3.26
CA SER A 75 7.27 -1.79 3.63
C SER A 75 6.47 -2.10 4.90
N LEU A 76 5.63 -3.11 4.81
CA LEU A 76 4.78 -3.60 5.90
C LEU A 76 5.35 -4.85 6.55
N ALA A 77 5.90 -5.74 5.71
CA ALA A 77 6.41 -7.03 6.15
C ALA A 77 7.48 -7.53 5.20
N LYS A 78 8.33 -8.45 5.68
CA LYS A 78 9.35 -9.14 4.90
C LYS A 78 9.17 -10.65 5.01
N ILE A 79 9.03 -11.28 3.85
CA ILE A 79 8.95 -12.73 3.68
C ILE A 79 10.24 -13.22 3.04
N VAL A 80 10.79 -14.31 3.53
CA VAL A 80 12.00 -14.94 3.01
C VAL A 80 11.69 -16.38 2.62
N ASP A 81 12.22 -16.79 1.47
CA ASP A 81 12.25 -18.18 1.04
C ASP A 81 13.71 -18.63 0.95
N ASP A 82 14.14 -19.43 1.92
CA ASP A 82 15.52 -19.96 2.00
C ASP A 82 15.95 -20.74 0.73
N LYS A 83 14.98 -21.28 -0.01
CA LYS A 83 15.26 -21.98 -1.27
C LYS A 83 15.90 -21.07 -2.32
N LEU A 84 15.50 -19.79 -2.36
CA LEU A 84 16.07 -18.83 -3.31
C LEU A 84 17.54 -18.55 -2.99
N ASP A 85 17.88 -18.47 -1.71
CA ASP A 85 19.28 -18.28 -1.28
C ASP A 85 20.15 -19.49 -1.66
N PHE A 86 19.65 -20.72 -1.46
CA PHE A 86 20.34 -21.93 -1.90
C PHE A 86 20.48 -22.00 -3.41
N GLN A 87 19.48 -21.59 -4.18
CA GLN A 87 19.55 -21.52 -5.63
C GLN A 87 20.60 -20.50 -6.10
N LEU A 88 20.64 -19.32 -5.49
CA LEU A 88 21.67 -18.31 -5.79
C LEU A 88 23.08 -18.84 -5.47
N ALA A 89 23.25 -19.50 -4.32
CA ALA A 89 24.53 -20.11 -3.96
C ALA A 89 24.98 -21.18 -4.96
N ALA A 90 24.05 -22.02 -5.43
CA ALA A 90 24.34 -23.04 -6.45
C ALA A 90 24.77 -22.40 -7.78
N LEU A 91 24.08 -21.35 -8.25
CA LEU A 91 24.47 -20.61 -9.46
C LEU A 91 25.82 -19.90 -9.29
N ALA A 92 26.10 -19.35 -8.11
CA ALA A 92 27.40 -18.75 -7.81
C ALA A 92 28.54 -19.77 -7.88
N ALA A 93 28.34 -20.99 -7.38
CA ALA A 93 29.32 -22.08 -7.48
C ALA A 93 29.56 -22.51 -8.93
N GLN A 94 28.49 -22.64 -9.74
CA GLN A 94 28.61 -22.95 -11.16
C GLN A 94 29.36 -21.86 -11.93
N LYS A 95 29.05 -20.58 -11.66
CA LYS A 95 29.73 -19.43 -12.24
C LYS A 95 31.21 -19.42 -11.89
N LEU A 96 31.59 -19.75 -10.64
CA LEU A 96 32.99 -19.86 -10.23
C LEU A 96 33.73 -20.92 -11.03
N SER A 97 33.13 -22.08 -11.25
CA SER A 97 33.71 -23.15 -12.08
C SER A 97 33.92 -22.70 -13.51
N LEU A 98 32.92 -22.06 -14.14
CA LEU A 98 33.05 -21.54 -15.51
C LEU A 98 34.08 -20.40 -15.59
N ALA A 99 34.17 -19.55 -14.57
CA ALA A 99 35.17 -18.49 -14.52
C ALA A 99 36.61 -19.05 -14.51
N ALA A 100 36.85 -20.15 -13.78
CA ALA A 100 38.13 -20.85 -13.81
C ALA A 100 38.46 -21.44 -15.20
N GLN A 101 37.45 -22.06 -15.85
CA GLN A 101 37.60 -22.56 -17.22
C GLN A 101 37.88 -21.43 -18.23
N LEU A 102 37.17 -20.30 -18.07
CA LEU A 102 37.40 -19.12 -18.90
C LEU A 102 38.79 -18.53 -18.71
N ALA A 103 39.31 -18.52 -17.48
CA ALA A 103 40.68 -18.06 -17.22
C ALA A 103 41.71 -18.95 -17.93
N ASN A 104 41.52 -20.27 -17.89
CA ASN A 104 42.37 -21.21 -18.61
C ASN A 104 42.28 -21.03 -20.14
N ALA A 105 41.05 -20.92 -20.67
CA ALA A 105 40.85 -20.74 -22.11
C ALA A 105 41.43 -19.41 -22.62
N LYS A 106 41.34 -18.32 -21.83
CA LYS A 106 42.02 -17.06 -22.15
C LYS A 106 43.52 -17.18 -22.15
N GLY A 107 44.11 -17.93 -21.20
CA GLY A 107 45.54 -18.22 -21.17
C GLY A 107 45.98 -19.03 -22.40
N ASP A 108 45.18 -20.04 -22.82
CA ASP A 108 45.43 -20.81 -24.02
C ASP A 108 45.35 -19.96 -25.29
N LEU A 109 44.34 -19.10 -25.39
CA LEU A 109 44.23 -18.17 -26.52
C LEU A 109 45.44 -17.24 -26.60
N GLN A 110 45.84 -16.63 -25.48
CA GLN A 110 47.01 -15.76 -25.44
C GLN A 110 48.30 -16.47 -25.88
N ARG A 111 48.50 -17.72 -25.44
CA ARG A 111 49.64 -18.56 -25.89
C ARG A 111 49.54 -18.88 -27.38
N GLY A 112 48.33 -19.24 -27.83
CA GLY A 112 48.08 -19.53 -29.25
C GLY A 112 48.33 -18.33 -30.16
N GLU A 113 47.91 -17.13 -29.77
CA GLU A 113 48.19 -15.88 -30.51
C GLU A 113 49.70 -15.57 -30.56
N GLY A 114 50.46 -15.83 -29.48
CA GLY A 114 51.92 -15.75 -29.47
C GLY A 114 52.56 -16.70 -30.45
N LEU A 115 52.12 -17.96 -30.48
CA LEU A 115 52.60 -18.98 -31.40
C LEU A 115 52.24 -18.70 -32.86
N LEU A 116 51.08 -18.08 -33.11
CA LEU A 116 50.70 -17.66 -34.46
C LEU A 116 51.64 -16.57 -34.99
N LYS A 117 52.00 -15.61 -34.16
CA LYS A 117 52.96 -14.55 -34.53
C LYS A 117 54.32 -15.08 -34.88
N SER A 118 54.72 -16.17 -34.26
CA SER A 118 56.00 -16.88 -34.57
C SER A 118 55.86 -17.91 -35.67
N GLY A 119 54.71 -18.07 -36.30
CA GLY A 119 54.52 -19.04 -37.41
C GLY A 119 54.41 -20.50 -36.97
N VAL A 120 54.26 -20.79 -35.66
CA VAL A 120 54.31 -22.19 -35.13
C VAL A 120 52.90 -22.82 -35.12
N THR A 121 51.84 -22.03 -35.18
CA THR A 121 50.45 -22.55 -35.20
C THR A 121 49.64 -21.95 -36.36
N THR A 122 48.46 -22.46 -36.59
CA THR A 122 47.56 -22.01 -37.68
C THR A 122 46.52 -21.03 -37.18
N VAL A 123 46.01 -20.14 -38.05
CA VAL A 123 44.89 -19.24 -37.78
C VAL A 123 43.67 -20.02 -37.29
N GLN A 124 43.34 -21.13 -37.98
CA GLN A 124 42.22 -22.00 -37.58
C GLN A 124 42.31 -22.47 -36.14
N ARG A 125 43.50 -22.77 -35.62
CA ARG A 125 43.70 -23.19 -34.24
C ARG A 125 43.43 -22.05 -33.27
N VAL A 126 43.88 -20.84 -33.58
CA VAL A 126 43.61 -19.66 -32.74
C VAL A 126 42.14 -19.28 -32.75
N ASP A 127 41.45 -19.36 -33.90
CA ASP A 127 40.02 -19.12 -34.01
C ASP A 127 39.21 -20.11 -33.17
N ALA A 128 39.61 -21.40 -33.14
CA ALA A 128 38.99 -22.38 -32.25
C ALA A 128 39.12 -22.00 -30.76
N LEU A 129 40.30 -21.51 -30.34
CA LEU A 129 40.52 -21.03 -28.96
C LEU A 129 39.69 -19.78 -28.63
N ARG A 130 39.56 -18.87 -29.60
CA ARG A 130 38.69 -17.67 -29.45
C ARG A 130 37.25 -18.08 -29.30
N THR A 131 36.72 -18.97 -30.14
CA THR A 131 35.38 -19.51 -30.02
C THR A 131 35.16 -20.15 -28.65
N GLN A 132 36.13 -20.89 -28.12
CA GLN A 132 36.03 -21.48 -26.78
C GLN A 132 35.85 -20.40 -25.69
N VAL A 133 36.60 -19.29 -25.76
CA VAL A 133 36.45 -18.16 -24.84
C VAL A 133 35.07 -17.51 -24.98
N GLU A 134 34.58 -17.33 -26.21
CA GLU A 134 33.23 -16.76 -26.46
C GLU A 134 32.11 -17.64 -25.92
N VAL A 135 32.19 -18.97 -26.11
CA VAL A 135 31.22 -19.93 -25.56
C VAL A 135 31.18 -19.85 -24.04
N LEU A 136 32.34 -19.84 -23.37
CA LEU A 136 32.40 -19.74 -21.91
C LEU A 136 31.83 -18.39 -21.38
N ASN A 137 32.12 -17.29 -22.08
CA ASN A 137 31.50 -15.99 -21.76
C ASN A 137 29.99 -16.03 -21.90
N GLY A 138 29.46 -16.65 -22.97
CA GLY A 138 28.04 -16.84 -23.18
C GLY A 138 27.38 -17.66 -22.06
N GLN A 139 28.04 -18.74 -21.61
CA GLN A 139 27.56 -19.56 -20.50
C GLN A 139 27.50 -18.77 -19.17
N ILE A 140 28.54 -17.98 -18.88
CA ILE A 140 28.57 -17.11 -17.70
C ILE A 140 27.46 -16.05 -17.77
N ALA A 141 27.22 -15.46 -18.94
CA ALA A 141 26.16 -14.50 -19.15
C ALA A 141 24.77 -15.12 -18.90
N ALA A 142 24.55 -16.34 -19.36
CA ALA A 142 23.31 -17.08 -19.10
C ALA A 142 23.10 -17.35 -17.60
N LEU A 143 24.13 -17.76 -16.86
CA LEU A 143 24.04 -17.93 -15.41
C LEU A 143 23.76 -16.62 -14.67
N ASN A 144 24.34 -15.51 -15.11
CA ASN A 144 24.06 -14.20 -14.53
C ASN A 144 22.57 -13.83 -14.73
N ALA A 145 22.04 -14.03 -15.93
CA ALA A 145 20.62 -13.77 -16.19
C ALA A 145 19.70 -14.64 -15.32
N GLN A 146 20.03 -15.92 -15.13
CA GLN A 146 19.29 -16.80 -14.21
C GLN A 146 19.38 -16.31 -12.76
N ALA A 147 20.54 -15.88 -12.30
CA ALA A 147 20.71 -15.34 -10.95
C ALA A 147 19.92 -14.05 -10.75
N GLU A 148 19.82 -13.18 -11.76
CA GLU A 148 19.01 -11.97 -11.71
C GLU A 148 17.51 -12.27 -11.57
N VAL A 149 17.00 -13.27 -12.26
CA VAL A 149 15.60 -13.71 -12.12
C VAL A 149 15.31 -14.13 -10.68
N ILE A 150 16.18 -14.96 -10.08
CA ILE A 150 16.00 -15.42 -8.71
C ILE A 150 16.14 -14.26 -7.72
N ALA A 151 17.12 -13.37 -7.94
CA ALA A 151 17.28 -12.17 -7.11
C ALA A 151 16.05 -11.24 -7.18
N GLN A 152 15.43 -11.15 -8.34
CA GLN A 152 14.18 -10.39 -8.48
C GLN A 152 13.02 -11.06 -7.73
N GLN A 153 12.91 -12.40 -7.80
CA GLN A 153 11.92 -13.14 -7.02
C GLN A 153 12.12 -12.92 -5.51
N ALA A 154 13.36 -12.91 -5.02
CA ALA A 154 13.66 -12.65 -3.63
C ALA A 154 13.21 -11.23 -3.19
N LYS A 155 13.30 -10.22 -4.05
CA LYS A 155 12.79 -8.87 -3.79
C LYS A 155 11.26 -8.81 -3.66
N GLU A 156 10.55 -9.72 -4.29
CA GLU A 156 9.09 -9.81 -4.19
C GLU A 156 8.59 -10.29 -2.81
N GLY A 157 9.51 -10.72 -1.95
CA GLY A 157 9.23 -11.02 -0.55
C GLY A 157 8.93 -9.81 0.33
N VAL A 158 9.17 -8.58 -0.16
CA VAL A 158 8.78 -7.37 0.57
C VAL A 158 7.32 -7.04 0.29
N VAL A 159 6.51 -7.05 1.33
CA VAL A 159 5.09 -6.67 1.24
C VAL A 159 4.98 -5.17 1.38
N LEU A 160 4.49 -4.51 0.35
CA LEU A 160 4.32 -3.06 0.32
C LEU A 160 2.86 -2.67 0.52
N ALA A 161 2.62 -1.51 1.15
CA ALA A 161 1.30 -0.90 1.23
C ALA A 161 0.82 -0.48 -0.18
N PRO A 162 -0.32 -0.98 -0.66
CA PRO A 162 -0.82 -0.63 -1.99
C PRO A 162 -1.32 0.81 -2.06
N VAL A 163 -1.82 1.34 -0.95
CA VAL A 163 -2.34 2.70 -0.81
C VAL A 163 -2.00 3.26 0.56
N ALA A 164 -2.09 4.57 0.71
CA ALA A 164 -2.03 5.21 2.02
C ALA A 164 -3.30 4.93 2.81
N GLY A 165 -3.17 4.66 4.12
CA GLY A 165 -4.30 4.33 4.96
C GLY A 165 -3.90 3.97 6.38
N ARG A 166 -4.82 3.31 7.09
CA ARG A 166 -4.57 2.75 8.41
C ARG A 166 -4.65 1.22 8.35
N VAL A 167 -3.70 0.57 8.99
CA VAL A 167 -3.63 -0.90 9.09
C VAL A 167 -4.73 -1.42 10.03
#